data_3aa6f37129d02fc34129ae59dc63f4c0
#
_entry.id   3aa6f37129d02fc34129ae59dc63f4c0
#
_cell.length_a   1.000
_cell.length_b   1.000
_cell.length_c   1.000
_cell.angle_alpha   90.00
_cell.angle_beta   90.00
_cell.angle_gamma   90.00
#
_symmetry.space_group_name_H-M   'P 1'
#
loop_
_entity.id
_entity.type
_entity.pdbx_description
1 polymer ?
#
loop_
_entity_poly.entity_id
_entity_poly.type
_entity_poly.pdbx_seq_one_letter_code
_entity_poly.pdbx_strand_id
1 'polypeptide(L)'
;MATDDVKGIIYLTLIFKKGREVKDKVKARSVPFSQTRSRHASETAEDYVEAVMELIEELGECRVLDLARYFNVSHVTVSRIVKRLHDEKFLYTQPYKPVELTAKGTKLAKRVKERHEVVLAFLIAIGVDKTNAEIDSEGIEHHVGSKT
;
A
#
# COMPACT_ATOMS: atom_id res chain seq x y z
N MET A 1 41.99 14.01 44.58
CA MET A 1 41.02 14.81 43.76
C MET A 1 40.88 14.32 42.30
N ALA A 2 41.63 13.32 41.78
CA ALA A 2 41.56 12.87 40.40
C ALA A 2 40.62 11.64 40.15
N THR A 3 40.13 11.01 41.22
CA THR A 3 39.35 9.73 41.11
C THR A 3 37.86 9.92 40.91
N ASP A 4 37.29 11.07 41.23
CA ASP A 4 35.83 11.32 41.07
C ASP A 4 35.47 11.70 39.61
N ASP A 5 36.37 12.35 38.91
CA ASP A 5 36.19 12.77 37.53
C ASP A 5 36.13 11.56 36.57
N VAL A 6 36.95 10.52 36.80
CA VAL A 6 37.01 9.29 36.02
C VAL A 6 35.72 8.48 36.20
N LYS A 7 35.14 8.42 37.40
CA LYS A 7 33.86 7.73 37.67
C LYS A 7 32.72 8.42 36.98
N GLY A 8 32.69 9.75 36.93
CA GLY A 8 31.69 10.55 36.22
C GLY A 8 31.69 10.30 34.69
N ILE A 9 32.91 10.24 34.12
CA ILE A 9 33.06 9.98 32.67
C ILE A 9 32.62 8.54 32.32
N ILE A 10 32.97 7.55 33.13
CA ILE A 10 32.56 6.14 32.94
C ILE A 10 31.03 6.03 33.05
N TYR A 11 30.41 6.70 34.01
CA TYR A 11 28.95 6.67 34.19
C TYR A 11 28.20 7.31 33.02
N LEU A 12 28.66 8.46 32.56
CA LEU A 12 28.13 9.12 31.36
C LEU A 12 28.29 8.25 30.11
N THR A 13 29.43 7.61 29.92
CA THR A 13 29.69 6.72 28.78
C THR A 13 28.77 5.51 28.79
N LEU A 14 28.52 4.91 29.97
CA LEU A 14 27.59 3.80 30.14
C LEU A 14 26.14 4.19 29.86
N ILE A 15 25.70 5.37 30.30
CA ILE A 15 24.36 5.89 30.01
C ILE A 15 24.19 6.13 28.50
N PHE A 16 25.16 6.75 27.85
CA PHE A 16 25.14 6.99 26.40
C PHE A 16 25.12 5.69 25.60
N LYS A 17 25.92 4.68 26.01
CA LYS A 17 25.95 3.37 25.38
C LYS A 17 24.62 2.63 25.53
N LYS A 18 24.04 2.64 26.75
CA LYS A 18 22.72 2.05 27.03
C LYS A 18 21.59 2.75 26.27
N GLY A 19 21.62 4.08 26.18
CA GLY A 19 20.67 4.86 25.39
C GLY A 19 20.73 4.55 23.89
N ARG A 20 21.93 4.30 23.34
CA ARG A 20 22.12 3.91 21.93
C ARG A 20 21.58 2.51 21.67
N GLU A 21 21.90 1.53 22.52
CA GLU A 21 21.36 0.16 22.41
C GLU A 21 19.83 0.10 22.49
N VAL A 22 19.22 0.92 23.35
CA VAL A 22 17.74 1.01 23.43
C VAL A 22 17.15 1.58 22.15
N LYS A 23 17.73 2.65 21.59
CA LYS A 23 17.30 3.22 20.31
C LYS A 23 17.42 2.23 19.16
N ASP A 24 18.51 1.48 19.10
CA ASP A 24 18.75 0.47 18.06
C ASP A 24 17.75 -0.70 18.19
N LYS A 25 17.45 -1.17 19.40
CA LYS A 25 16.40 -2.17 19.66
C LYS A 25 15.00 -1.69 19.27
N VAL A 26 14.65 -0.43 19.59
CA VAL A 26 13.37 0.17 19.19
C VAL A 26 13.28 0.28 17.66
N LYS A 27 14.35 0.73 17.00
CA LYS A 27 14.42 0.81 15.54
C LYS A 27 14.29 -0.57 14.89
N ALA A 28 14.97 -1.59 15.41
CA ALA A 28 14.86 -2.96 14.92
C ALA A 28 13.43 -3.51 15.05
N ARG A 29 12.73 -3.22 16.15
CA ARG A 29 11.32 -3.61 16.35
C ARG A 29 10.35 -2.85 15.44
N SER A 30 10.70 -1.67 14.95
CA SER A 30 9.84 -0.88 14.06
C SER A 30 9.90 -1.33 12.60
N VAL A 31 10.95 -2.05 12.18
CA VAL A 31 11.16 -2.49 10.80
C VAL A 31 10.01 -3.36 10.25
N PRO A 32 9.53 -4.40 10.95
CA PRO A 32 8.40 -5.20 10.45
C PRO A 32 7.14 -4.36 10.23
N PHE A 33 6.85 -3.45 11.15
CA PHE A 33 5.67 -2.57 11.03
C PHE A 33 5.78 -1.56 9.88
N SER A 34 6.99 -1.06 9.60
CA SER A 34 7.21 -0.17 8.46
C SER A 34 7.06 -0.91 7.13
N GLN A 35 7.54 -2.14 7.04
CA GLN A 35 7.37 -3.00 5.86
C GLN A 35 5.90 -3.34 5.62
N THR A 36 5.17 -3.72 6.67
CA THR A 36 3.72 -4.00 6.58
C THR A 36 2.96 -2.77 6.09
N ARG A 37 3.22 -1.59 6.66
CA ARG A 37 2.58 -0.34 6.19
C ARG A 37 2.91 -0.02 4.73
N SER A 38 4.14 -0.26 4.30
CA SER A 38 4.54 -0.03 2.91
C SER A 38 3.82 -0.99 1.95
N ARG A 39 3.65 -2.26 2.33
CA ARG A 39 2.90 -3.25 1.55
C ARG A 39 1.43 -2.84 1.43
N HIS A 40 0.75 -2.55 2.53
CA HIS A 40 -0.66 -2.07 2.51
C HIS A 40 -0.83 -0.78 1.70
N ALA A 41 0.16 0.12 1.71
CA ALA A 41 0.10 1.30 0.87
C ALA A 41 0.23 0.96 -0.62
N SER A 42 1.02 -0.05 -0.98
CA SER A 42 1.16 -0.55 -2.36
C SER A 42 -0.12 -1.26 -2.82
N GLU A 43 -0.67 -2.18 -2.00
CA GLU A 43 -1.95 -2.87 -2.24
C GLU A 43 -3.05 -1.84 -2.50
N THR A 44 -3.24 -0.88 -1.60
CA THR A 44 -4.23 0.20 -1.80
C THR A 44 -4.00 0.99 -3.09
N ALA A 45 -2.76 1.18 -3.54
CA ALA A 45 -2.49 1.87 -4.79
C ALA A 45 -2.89 1.01 -6.00
N GLU A 46 -2.65 -0.28 -5.93
CA GLU A 46 -3.04 -1.27 -6.93
C GLU A 46 -4.57 -1.32 -7.05
N ASP A 47 -5.30 -1.53 -5.94
CA ASP A 47 -6.77 -1.55 -5.90
C ASP A 47 -7.39 -0.29 -6.50
N TYR A 48 -6.88 0.88 -6.11
CA TYR A 48 -7.46 2.14 -6.54
C TYR A 48 -7.20 2.45 -8.03
N VAL A 49 -6.03 2.12 -8.58
CA VAL A 49 -5.81 2.34 -10.02
C VAL A 49 -6.60 1.37 -10.88
N GLU A 50 -6.81 0.14 -10.41
CA GLU A 50 -7.67 -0.85 -11.06
C GLU A 50 -9.13 -0.39 -11.04
N ALA A 51 -9.67 -0.04 -9.88
CA ALA A 51 -11.03 0.47 -9.74
C ALA A 51 -11.28 1.73 -10.58
N VAL A 52 -10.32 2.65 -10.66
CA VAL A 52 -10.44 3.84 -11.54
C VAL A 52 -10.51 3.42 -13.01
N MET A 53 -9.71 2.44 -13.43
CA MET A 53 -9.75 1.93 -14.81
C MET A 53 -11.10 1.30 -15.14
N GLU A 54 -11.60 0.42 -14.27
CA GLU A 54 -12.89 -0.24 -14.44
C GLU A 54 -14.06 0.76 -14.46
N LEU A 55 -14.10 1.70 -13.52
CA LEU A 55 -15.16 2.72 -13.47
C LEU A 55 -15.13 3.63 -14.70
N ILE A 56 -13.98 3.96 -15.26
CA ILE A 56 -13.89 4.71 -16.53
C ILE A 56 -14.39 3.85 -17.69
N GLU A 57 -14.05 2.55 -17.73
CA GLU A 57 -14.54 1.63 -18.77
C GLU A 57 -16.06 1.46 -18.69
N GLU A 58 -16.65 1.37 -17.50
CA GLU A 58 -18.08 1.14 -17.31
C GLU A 58 -18.93 2.41 -17.39
N LEU A 59 -18.49 3.50 -16.77
CA LEU A 59 -19.28 4.73 -16.60
C LEU A 59 -18.86 5.88 -17.52
N GLY A 60 -17.71 5.74 -18.22
CA GLY A 60 -17.11 6.79 -19.04
C GLY A 60 -16.29 7.81 -18.26
N GLU A 61 -16.47 7.93 -16.95
CA GLU A 61 -15.68 8.75 -16.02
C GLU A 61 -15.67 8.14 -14.63
N CYS A 62 -14.69 8.52 -13.82
CA CYS A 62 -14.60 8.10 -12.43
C CYS A 62 -14.57 9.32 -11.50
N ARG A 63 -15.46 9.36 -10.52
CA ARG A 63 -15.49 10.40 -9.49
C ARG A 63 -15.19 9.83 -8.11
N VAL A 64 -14.73 10.67 -7.19
CA VAL A 64 -14.46 10.28 -5.80
C VAL A 64 -15.67 9.60 -5.15
N LEU A 65 -16.90 10.01 -5.49
CA LEU A 65 -18.11 9.38 -4.99
C LEU A 65 -18.32 7.96 -5.54
N ASP A 66 -17.92 7.71 -6.77
CA ASP A 66 -18.03 6.38 -7.39
C ASP A 66 -17.07 5.41 -6.71
N LEU A 67 -15.84 5.85 -6.48
CA LEU A 67 -14.86 5.09 -5.67
C LEU A 67 -15.34 4.85 -4.23
N ALA A 68 -16.01 5.83 -3.60
CA ALA A 68 -16.56 5.67 -2.26
C ALA A 68 -17.65 4.59 -2.21
N ARG A 69 -18.48 4.50 -3.24
CA ARG A 69 -19.49 3.43 -3.40
C ARG A 69 -18.84 2.09 -3.72
N TYR A 70 -17.89 2.08 -4.66
CA TYR A 70 -17.18 0.87 -5.07
C TYR A 70 -16.52 0.16 -3.89
N PHE A 71 -15.75 0.89 -3.08
CA PHE A 71 -15.06 0.35 -1.90
C PHE A 71 -15.91 0.31 -0.63
N ASN A 72 -17.15 0.81 -0.66
CA ASN A 72 -18.02 0.95 0.52
C ASN A 72 -17.33 1.68 1.70
N VAL A 73 -16.66 2.78 1.41
CA VAL A 73 -15.97 3.61 2.40
C VAL A 73 -16.40 5.07 2.32
N SER A 74 -16.06 5.88 3.33
CA SER A 74 -16.43 7.28 3.34
C SER A 74 -15.73 8.09 2.24
N HIS A 75 -16.42 9.09 1.70
CA HIS A 75 -15.87 10.08 0.77
C HIS A 75 -14.55 10.71 1.28
N VAL A 76 -14.46 10.96 2.59
CA VAL A 76 -13.24 11.54 3.21
C VAL A 76 -12.06 10.58 3.11
N THR A 77 -12.30 9.28 3.30
CA THR A 77 -11.28 8.24 3.16
C THR A 77 -10.76 8.20 1.73
N VAL A 78 -11.66 8.15 0.76
CA VAL A 78 -11.30 8.14 -0.67
C VAL A 78 -10.53 9.40 -1.06
N SER A 79 -11.03 10.58 -0.67
CA SER A 79 -10.35 11.85 -0.99
C SER A 79 -8.92 11.89 -0.49
N ARG A 80 -8.64 11.33 0.69
CA ARG A 80 -7.29 11.24 1.25
C ARG A 80 -6.41 10.30 0.44
N ILE A 81 -6.93 9.15 0.03
CA ILE A 81 -6.20 8.16 -0.77
C ILE A 81 -5.94 8.71 -2.17
N VAL A 82 -6.95 9.25 -2.84
CA VAL A 82 -6.81 9.86 -4.17
C VAL A 82 -5.78 10.98 -4.17
N LYS A 83 -5.76 11.84 -3.13
CA LYS A 83 -4.74 12.88 -2.98
C LYS A 83 -3.34 12.28 -2.86
N ARG A 84 -3.15 11.25 -2.04
CA ARG A 84 -1.87 10.53 -1.92
C ARG A 84 -1.42 9.97 -3.27
N LEU A 85 -2.32 9.27 -3.98
CA LEU A 85 -2.01 8.67 -5.27
C LEU A 85 -1.76 9.70 -6.38
N HIS A 86 -2.35 10.89 -6.26
CA HIS A 86 -2.00 12.05 -7.10
C HIS A 86 -0.57 12.52 -6.83
N ASP A 87 -0.18 12.66 -5.56
CA ASP A 87 1.17 13.06 -5.16
C ASP A 87 2.21 12.01 -5.62
N GLU A 88 1.86 10.72 -5.56
CA GLU A 88 2.66 9.59 -6.05
C GLU A 88 2.65 9.43 -7.58
N LYS A 89 1.90 10.28 -8.31
CA LYS A 89 1.79 10.30 -9.79
C LYS A 89 1.12 9.06 -10.40
N PHE A 90 0.26 8.39 -9.68
CA PHE A 90 -0.59 7.34 -10.24
C PHE A 90 -1.90 7.89 -10.79
N LEU A 91 -2.49 8.84 -10.08
CA LEU A 91 -3.74 9.48 -10.47
C LEU A 91 -3.52 10.97 -10.78
N TYR A 92 -4.40 11.52 -11.61
CA TYR A 92 -4.57 12.94 -11.79
C TYR A 92 -5.95 13.34 -11.28
N THR A 93 -6.03 14.39 -10.48
CA THR A 93 -7.29 14.90 -9.94
C THR A 93 -7.20 16.41 -9.75
N GLN A 94 -8.33 17.07 -9.93
CA GLN A 94 -8.55 18.48 -9.64
C GLN A 94 -9.88 18.65 -8.89
N PRO A 95 -10.08 19.73 -8.13
CA PRO A 95 -11.36 20.01 -7.49
C PRO A 95 -12.52 19.95 -8.49
N TYR A 96 -13.57 19.21 -8.16
CA TYR A 96 -14.78 19.03 -8.95
C TYR A 96 -14.61 18.33 -10.32
N LYS A 97 -13.43 17.86 -10.64
CA LYS A 97 -13.16 17.11 -11.88
C LYS A 97 -13.15 15.60 -11.62
N PRO A 98 -13.39 14.78 -12.66
CA PRO A 98 -13.16 13.35 -12.60
C PRO A 98 -11.73 13.01 -12.19
N VAL A 99 -11.56 11.83 -11.62
CA VAL A 99 -10.26 11.22 -11.34
C VAL A 99 -9.78 10.50 -12.60
N GLU A 100 -8.56 10.76 -13.02
CA GLU A 100 -7.97 10.18 -14.23
C GLU A 100 -6.71 9.40 -13.88
N LEU A 101 -6.41 8.37 -14.68
CA LEU A 101 -5.15 7.64 -14.59
C LEU A 101 -4.03 8.41 -15.30
N THR A 102 -2.87 8.51 -14.68
CA THR A 102 -1.65 8.91 -15.39
C THR A 102 -1.11 7.74 -16.22
N ALA A 103 -0.12 7.97 -17.08
CA ALA A 103 0.58 6.88 -17.78
C ALA A 103 1.17 5.83 -16.81
N LYS A 104 1.67 6.29 -15.66
CA LYS A 104 2.17 5.42 -14.57
C LYS A 104 1.02 4.61 -13.95
N GLY A 105 -0.12 5.25 -13.68
CA GLY A 105 -1.31 4.61 -13.13
C GLY A 105 -1.89 3.57 -14.10
N THR A 106 -2.05 3.93 -15.37
CA THR A 106 -2.54 3.00 -16.40
C THR A 106 -1.65 1.76 -16.54
N LYS A 107 -0.32 1.94 -16.50
CA LYS A 107 0.62 0.80 -16.55
C LYS A 107 0.47 -0.10 -15.33
N LEU A 108 0.26 0.48 -14.14
CA LEU A 108 0.03 -0.29 -12.92
C LEU A 108 -1.30 -1.04 -13.00
N ALA A 109 -2.41 -0.36 -13.34
CA ALA A 109 -3.74 -0.95 -13.43
C ALA A 109 -3.78 -2.15 -14.39
N LYS A 110 -3.20 -2.02 -15.60
CA LYS A 110 -3.11 -3.14 -16.56
C LYS A 110 -2.36 -4.34 -16.00
N ARG A 111 -1.24 -4.10 -15.32
CA ARG A 111 -0.44 -5.17 -14.71
C ARG A 111 -1.18 -5.87 -13.58
N VAL A 112 -1.95 -5.13 -12.78
CA VAL A 112 -2.77 -5.69 -11.71
C VAL A 112 -3.87 -6.56 -12.30
N LYS A 113 -4.61 -6.06 -13.28
CA LYS A 113 -5.66 -6.82 -13.98
C LYS A 113 -5.13 -8.11 -14.60
N GLU A 114 -4.01 -8.05 -15.33
CA GLU A 114 -3.36 -9.25 -15.89
C GLU A 114 -3.00 -10.27 -14.79
N ARG A 115 -2.48 -9.81 -13.66
CA ARG A 115 -2.11 -10.67 -12.55
C ARG A 115 -3.34 -11.28 -11.88
N HIS A 116 -4.41 -10.51 -11.68
CA HIS A 116 -5.70 -10.99 -11.18
C HIS A 116 -6.22 -12.13 -12.04
N GLU A 117 -6.29 -11.93 -13.36
CA GLU A 117 -6.76 -12.95 -14.33
C GLU A 117 -5.95 -14.26 -14.23
N VAL A 118 -4.62 -14.16 -14.10
CA VAL A 118 -3.74 -15.34 -13.96
C VAL A 118 -3.99 -16.05 -12.63
N VAL A 119 -4.09 -15.34 -11.53
CA VAL A 119 -4.35 -15.92 -10.20
C VAL A 119 -5.72 -16.59 -10.17
N LEU A 120 -6.75 -15.93 -10.69
CA LEU A 120 -8.11 -16.46 -10.79
C LEU A 120 -8.13 -17.76 -11.63
N ALA A 121 -7.53 -17.75 -12.81
CA ALA A 121 -7.43 -18.92 -13.68
C ALA A 121 -6.69 -20.08 -13.00
N PHE A 122 -5.61 -19.79 -12.26
CA PHE A 122 -4.88 -20.80 -11.50
C PHE A 122 -5.75 -21.45 -10.42
N LEU A 123 -6.47 -20.65 -9.61
CA LEU A 123 -7.34 -21.14 -8.56
C LEU A 123 -8.45 -22.05 -9.11
N ILE A 124 -9.08 -21.66 -10.22
CA ILE A 124 -10.06 -22.47 -10.91
C ILE A 124 -9.43 -23.78 -11.41
N ALA A 125 -8.25 -23.73 -12.01
CA ALA A 125 -7.55 -24.90 -12.55
C ALA A 125 -7.19 -25.95 -11.49
N ILE A 126 -6.92 -25.53 -10.25
CA ILE A 126 -6.65 -26.45 -9.14
C ILE A 126 -7.92 -26.93 -8.42
N GLY A 127 -9.12 -26.54 -8.89
CA GLY A 127 -10.40 -27.04 -8.41
C GLY A 127 -11.12 -26.18 -7.40
N VAL A 128 -10.69 -24.92 -7.18
CA VAL A 128 -11.47 -23.95 -6.39
C VAL A 128 -12.70 -23.56 -7.20
N ASP A 129 -13.87 -23.55 -6.59
CA ASP A 129 -15.08 -23.09 -7.28
C ASP A 129 -14.98 -21.60 -7.62
N LYS A 130 -15.70 -21.19 -8.66
CA LYS A 130 -15.57 -19.86 -9.23
C LYS A 130 -15.79 -18.74 -8.20
N THR A 131 -16.80 -18.85 -7.35
CA THR A 131 -17.13 -17.79 -6.37
C THR A 131 -16.02 -17.62 -5.32
N ASN A 132 -15.49 -18.72 -4.79
CA ASN A 132 -14.38 -18.66 -3.86
C ASN A 132 -13.08 -18.24 -4.55
N ALA A 133 -12.84 -18.66 -5.79
CA ALA A 133 -11.68 -18.26 -6.57
C ALA A 133 -11.65 -16.73 -6.84
N GLU A 134 -12.80 -16.12 -7.14
CA GLU A 134 -12.93 -14.67 -7.29
C GLU A 134 -12.60 -13.94 -5.99
N ILE A 135 -13.12 -14.42 -4.83
CA ILE A 135 -12.83 -13.82 -3.52
C ILE A 135 -11.35 -13.96 -3.14
N ASP A 136 -10.81 -15.16 -3.30
CA ASP A 136 -9.43 -15.47 -2.89
C ASP A 136 -8.41 -14.78 -3.79
N SER A 137 -8.70 -14.60 -5.08
CA SER A 137 -7.80 -13.93 -6.02
C SER A 137 -7.52 -12.50 -5.62
N GLU A 138 -8.52 -11.75 -5.14
CA GLU A 138 -8.39 -10.36 -4.63
C GLU A 138 -7.30 -10.23 -3.54
N GLY A 139 -7.22 -11.22 -2.64
CA GLY A 139 -6.22 -11.20 -1.58
C GLY A 139 -4.85 -11.73 -2.01
N ILE A 140 -4.82 -12.77 -2.85
CA ILE A 140 -3.59 -13.48 -3.24
C ILE A 140 -2.77 -12.65 -4.23
N GLU A 141 -3.40 -11.97 -5.17
CA GLU A 141 -2.71 -11.28 -6.27
C GLU A 141 -1.68 -10.26 -5.83
N HIS A 142 -1.93 -9.54 -4.73
CA HIS A 142 -0.98 -8.54 -4.19
C HIS A 142 0.29 -9.17 -3.61
N HIS A 143 0.27 -10.48 -3.35
CA HIS A 143 1.36 -11.23 -2.75
C HIS A 143 2.12 -12.11 -3.76
N VAL A 144 1.65 -12.15 -5.01
CA VAL A 144 2.26 -12.90 -6.11
C VAL A 144 3.18 -11.99 -6.92
N GLY A 145 4.43 -12.37 -7.01
CA GLY A 145 5.43 -11.64 -7.81
C GLY A 145 5.39 -12.03 -9.28
N SER A 146 5.96 -11.18 -10.14
CA SER A 146 6.04 -11.40 -11.59
C SER A 146 6.86 -12.64 -12.02
N LYS A 147 7.51 -13.32 -11.07
CA LYS A 147 8.29 -14.54 -11.32
C LYS A 147 7.57 -15.82 -10.89
N THR A 148 6.42 -15.67 -10.21
CA THR A 148 5.57 -16.78 -9.77
C THR A 148 4.59 -17.14 -10.85
#